data_319038055cfc8aa873d5fd68049cfc91
#
_entry.id   319038055cfc8aa873d5fd68049cfc91
#
_cell.length_a   1.000
_cell.length_b   1.000
_cell.length_c   1.000
_cell.angle_alpha   90.00
_cell.angle_beta   90.00
_cell.angle_gamma   90.00
#
_symmetry.space_group_name_H-M   'P 1'
#
loop_
_entity.id
_entity.type
_entity.pdbx_description
1 polymer ?
#
loop_
_entity_poly.entity_id
_entity_poly.type
_entity_poly.pdbx_seq_one_letter_code
_entity_poly.pdbx_strand_id
1 'polypeptide(L)'
;MDIRPTQLDELNELGSFLTEQGMPRTADYLHWKFWQAPDECEGAKSWVAVHDGRIVGHIGIIPTRIYPDKGHAPIPAGWFVDWMVQAELRSRGIGVFLLREAAAGGCLLTIQGSAETQRVLPQLGWSSGHGLQIYKLNVRADSFKPKRNRLTTLAAEAAWRLYFHPVHISAPRGWTLSDGDANWSRLETVMQRIEAGPRGTGSFFARSTKCLRWHFQA
;
A
#
# COMPACT_ATOMS: atom_id res chain seq x y z
N MET A 1 -26.30 1.86 11.24
CA MET A 1 -24.90 1.79 10.73
C MET A 1 -24.96 1.29 9.30
N ASP A 2 -24.35 2.01 8.40
CA ASP A 2 -24.31 1.72 6.97
C ASP A 2 -22.84 1.46 6.54
N ILE A 3 -22.61 0.38 5.78
CA ILE A 3 -21.28 0.06 5.23
C ILE A 3 -21.41 0.04 3.72
N ARG A 4 -20.69 0.91 3.05
CA ARG A 4 -20.82 1.13 1.61
C ARG A 4 -19.52 1.63 0.98
N PRO A 5 -19.41 1.60 -0.35
CA PRO A 5 -18.32 2.29 -1.05
C PRO A 5 -18.29 3.78 -0.68
N THR A 6 -17.08 4.30 -0.51
CA THR A 6 -16.86 5.74 -0.28
C THR A 6 -17.26 6.52 -1.53
N GLN A 7 -17.90 7.67 -1.36
CA GLN A 7 -18.26 8.57 -2.44
C GLN A 7 -17.19 9.65 -2.62
N LEU A 8 -17.09 10.21 -3.81
CA LEU A 8 -16.05 11.17 -4.15
C LEU A 8 -16.17 12.49 -3.36
N ASP A 9 -17.39 12.90 -3.07
CA ASP A 9 -17.70 14.10 -2.28
C ASP A 9 -17.43 13.95 -0.77
N GLU A 10 -17.21 12.72 -0.30
CA GLU A 10 -16.89 12.43 1.11
C GLU A 10 -15.39 12.48 1.43
N LEU A 11 -14.51 12.77 0.46
CA LEU A 11 -13.06 12.69 0.68
C LEU A 11 -12.54 13.65 1.75
N ASN A 12 -13.16 14.80 1.91
CA ASN A 12 -12.80 15.75 2.97
C ASN A 12 -13.16 15.19 4.36
N GLU A 13 -14.34 14.60 4.49
CA GLU A 13 -14.79 13.97 5.74
C GLU A 13 -13.92 12.76 6.06
N LEU A 14 -13.64 11.91 5.08
CA LEU A 14 -12.73 10.76 5.24
C LEU A 14 -11.32 11.21 5.65
N GLY A 15 -10.78 12.28 5.05
CA GLY A 15 -9.49 12.86 5.44
C GLY A 15 -9.48 13.34 6.88
N SER A 16 -10.56 13.98 7.32
CA SER A 16 -10.73 14.43 8.71
C SER A 16 -10.78 13.24 9.67
N PHE A 17 -11.60 12.22 9.36
CA PHE A 17 -11.67 10.99 10.14
C PHE A 17 -10.31 10.30 10.28
N LEU A 18 -9.57 10.13 9.18
CA LEU A 18 -8.25 9.50 9.22
C LEU A 18 -7.24 10.32 10.02
N THR A 19 -7.34 11.65 9.96
CA THR A 19 -6.48 12.56 10.74
C THR A 19 -6.74 12.40 12.24
N GLU A 20 -8.00 12.33 12.66
CA GLU A 20 -8.40 12.07 14.04
C GLU A 20 -7.88 10.71 14.55
N GLN A 21 -7.80 9.72 13.67
CA GLN A 21 -7.23 8.41 14.00
C GLN A 21 -5.69 8.37 13.93
N GLY A 22 -5.01 9.52 13.79
CA GLY A 22 -3.55 9.63 13.77
C GLY A 22 -2.91 9.31 12.42
N MET A 23 -3.70 9.26 11.34
CA MET A 23 -3.25 9.01 9.98
C MET A 23 -3.66 10.18 9.06
N PRO A 24 -2.99 11.34 9.14
CA PRO A 24 -3.38 12.52 8.36
C PRO A 24 -3.28 12.24 6.87
N ARG A 25 -4.39 12.49 6.15
CA ARG A 25 -4.51 12.37 4.70
C ARG A 25 -5.34 13.52 4.15
N THR A 26 -4.88 14.11 3.05
CA THR A 26 -5.65 15.12 2.32
C THR A 26 -6.64 14.47 1.38
N ALA A 27 -7.69 15.18 1.00
CA ALA A 27 -8.65 14.72 -0.01
C ALA A 27 -7.96 14.42 -1.35
N ASP A 28 -7.00 15.25 -1.78
CA ASP A 28 -6.23 15.04 -3.01
C ASP A 28 -5.41 13.74 -2.96
N TYR A 29 -4.77 13.45 -1.82
CA TYR A 29 -4.06 12.19 -1.63
C TYR A 29 -5.00 10.98 -1.70
N LEU A 30 -6.18 11.06 -1.07
CA LEU A 30 -7.18 9.99 -1.10
C LEU A 30 -7.76 9.80 -2.51
N HIS A 31 -8.01 10.90 -3.23
CA HIS A 31 -8.44 10.87 -4.62
C HIS A 31 -7.40 10.18 -5.51
N TRP A 32 -6.15 10.62 -5.43
CA TRP A 32 -5.06 9.94 -6.13
C TRP A 32 -5.00 8.45 -5.81
N LYS A 33 -5.03 8.11 -4.51
CA LYS A 33 -4.82 6.74 -4.05
C LYS A 33 -5.91 5.77 -4.46
N PHE A 34 -7.17 6.19 -4.43
CA PHE A 34 -8.31 5.29 -4.60
C PHE A 34 -9.09 5.50 -5.88
N TRP A 35 -9.06 6.69 -6.47
CA TRP A 35 -9.81 6.97 -7.72
C TRP A 35 -8.92 7.04 -8.95
N GLN A 36 -7.65 7.41 -8.80
CA GLN A 36 -6.69 7.42 -9.90
C GLN A 36 -5.86 6.13 -9.97
N ALA A 37 -6.04 5.21 -9.04
CA ALA A 37 -5.38 3.90 -9.08
C ALA A 37 -5.80 3.14 -10.34
N PRO A 38 -4.87 2.43 -11.01
CA PRO A 38 -5.16 1.66 -12.21
C PRO A 38 -6.24 0.61 -11.97
N ASP A 39 -7.12 0.42 -12.97
CA ASP A 39 -8.16 -0.60 -12.94
C ASP A 39 -7.60 -1.97 -13.30
N GLU A 40 -6.97 -2.61 -12.36
CA GLU A 40 -6.56 -4.02 -12.47
C GLU A 40 -7.57 -4.96 -11.82
N CYS A 41 -8.45 -4.41 -10.98
CA CYS A 41 -9.62 -5.08 -10.42
C CYS A 41 -10.83 -4.19 -10.60
N GLU A 42 -11.95 -4.77 -10.99
CA GLU A 42 -13.24 -4.08 -11.03
C GLU A 42 -13.76 -3.83 -9.61
N GLY A 43 -14.45 -2.71 -9.42
CA GLY A 43 -15.15 -2.39 -8.18
C GLY A 43 -14.58 -1.22 -7.38
N ALA A 44 -15.24 -0.92 -6.29
CA ALA A 44 -14.86 0.16 -5.39
C ALA A 44 -13.55 -0.16 -4.66
N LYS A 45 -12.70 0.85 -4.53
CA LYS A 45 -11.37 0.75 -3.95
C LYS A 45 -11.31 1.30 -2.53
N SER A 46 -12.42 1.79 -2.01
CA SER A 46 -12.53 2.39 -0.68
C SER A 46 -13.95 2.18 -0.14
N TRP A 47 -14.06 1.78 1.12
CA TRP A 47 -15.33 1.59 1.83
C TRP A 47 -15.31 2.35 3.14
N VAL A 48 -16.46 2.86 3.51
CA VAL A 48 -16.69 3.51 4.79
C VAL A 48 -17.79 2.84 5.58
N ALA A 49 -17.66 2.90 6.90
CA ALA A 49 -18.75 2.64 7.82
C ALA A 49 -19.28 3.99 8.31
N VAL A 50 -20.58 4.23 8.13
CA VAL A 50 -21.24 5.47 8.54
C VAL A 50 -22.21 5.17 9.70
N HIS A 51 -22.13 5.96 10.74
CA HIS A 51 -23.01 5.90 11.91
C HIS A 51 -23.45 7.32 12.28
N ASP A 52 -24.75 7.52 12.40
CA ASP A 52 -25.35 8.84 12.67
C ASP A 52 -24.84 9.96 11.74
N GLY A 53 -24.73 9.62 10.44
CA GLY A 53 -24.29 10.55 9.41
C GLY A 53 -22.81 10.89 9.43
N ARG A 54 -21.97 10.17 10.19
CA ARG A 54 -20.52 10.39 10.26
C ARG A 54 -19.75 9.15 9.91
N ILE A 55 -18.60 9.32 9.26
CA ILE A 55 -17.65 8.24 8.99
C ILE A 55 -17.02 7.80 10.33
N VAL A 56 -17.19 6.53 10.67
CA VAL A 56 -16.64 5.90 11.88
C VAL A 56 -15.70 4.75 11.59
N GLY A 57 -15.54 4.37 10.33
CA GLY A 57 -14.61 3.35 9.90
C GLY A 57 -14.30 3.44 8.42
N HIS A 58 -13.12 2.95 8.04
CA HIS A 58 -12.64 2.96 6.66
C HIS A 58 -11.76 1.74 6.37
N ILE A 59 -11.81 1.26 5.14
CA ILE A 59 -10.86 0.34 4.55
C ILE A 59 -10.66 0.70 3.07
N GLY A 60 -9.40 0.77 2.64
CA GLY A 60 -9.04 0.97 1.25
C GLY A 60 -8.46 -0.29 0.63
N ILE A 61 -8.60 -0.44 -0.69
CA ILE A 61 -8.05 -1.53 -1.48
C ILE A 61 -7.18 -0.96 -2.60
N ILE A 62 -5.93 -1.39 -2.66
CA ILE A 62 -5.06 -1.15 -3.80
C ILE A 62 -5.13 -2.38 -4.70
N PRO A 63 -5.67 -2.26 -5.92
CA PRO A 63 -5.81 -3.37 -6.84
C PRO A 63 -4.48 -4.02 -7.19
N THR A 64 -4.49 -5.33 -7.35
CA THR A 64 -3.36 -6.12 -7.85
C THR A 64 -3.87 -7.40 -8.50
N ARG A 65 -2.96 -8.20 -9.04
CA ARG A 65 -3.25 -9.55 -9.54
C ARG A 65 -2.27 -10.54 -8.96
N ILE A 66 -2.75 -11.71 -8.64
CA ILE A 66 -1.93 -12.87 -8.32
C ILE A 66 -1.81 -13.71 -9.59
N TYR A 67 -0.58 -14.01 -9.96
CA TYR A 67 -0.29 -14.94 -11.04
C TYR A 67 0.03 -16.29 -10.40
N PRO A 68 -0.90 -17.25 -10.45
CA PRO A 68 -0.65 -18.61 -9.96
C PRO A 68 0.38 -19.32 -10.83
N ASP A 69 0.76 -20.52 -10.42
CA ASP A 69 1.61 -21.41 -11.24
C ASP A 69 1.07 -21.62 -12.65
N LYS A 70 1.93 -22.12 -13.53
CA LYS A 70 1.66 -22.33 -14.96
C LYS A 70 0.27 -22.90 -15.24
N GLY A 71 -0.41 -22.27 -16.20
CA GLY A 71 -1.67 -22.76 -16.75
C GLY A 71 -2.93 -22.17 -16.11
N HIS A 72 -2.81 -21.38 -15.05
CA HIS A 72 -3.96 -20.73 -14.42
C HIS A 72 -4.08 -19.27 -14.83
N ALA A 73 -5.31 -18.79 -14.99
CA ALA A 73 -5.57 -17.39 -15.24
C ALA A 73 -5.17 -16.52 -14.03
N PRO A 74 -4.76 -15.26 -14.25
CA PRO A 74 -4.51 -14.32 -13.16
C PRO A 74 -5.76 -14.14 -12.31
N ILE A 75 -5.58 -14.13 -10.99
CA ILE A 75 -6.64 -13.95 -10.02
C ILE A 75 -6.68 -12.47 -9.62
N PRO A 76 -7.80 -11.75 -9.79
CA PRO A 76 -7.97 -10.43 -9.24
C PRO A 76 -7.76 -10.43 -7.73
N ALA A 77 -6.97 -9.49 -7.23
CA ALA A 77 -6.66 -9.37 -5.82
C ALA A 77 -6.50 -7.91 -5.41
N GLY A 78 -6.47 -7.64 -4.13
CA GLY A 78 -6.25 -6.29 -3.62
C GLY A 78 -5.47 -6.29 -2.32
N TRP A 79 -4.56 -5.33 -2.18
CA TRP A 79 -3.92 -5.05 -0.91
C TRP A 79 -4.85 -4.17 -0.09
N PHE A 80 -5.37 -4.66 1.02
CA PHE A 80 -6.12 -3.77 1.90
C PHE A 80 -5.16 -2.88 2.70
N VAL A 81 -5.54 -1.63 2.81
CA VAL A 81 -4.77 -0.56 3.44
C VAL A 81 -5.69 0.36 4.24
N ASP A 82 -5.10 1.14 5.13
CA ASP A 82 -5.81 2.17 5.89
C ASP A 82 -7.08 1.63 6.58
N TRP A 83 -7.01 0.39 7.11
CA TRP A 83 -8.11 -0.23 7.83
C TRP A 83 -8.20 0.35 9.24
N MET A 84 -9.16 1.22 9.44
CA MET A 84 -9.34 1.99 10.66
C MET A 84 -10.79 1.95 11.12
N VAL A 85 -10.98 1.96 12.42
CA VAL A 85 -12.28 2.13 13.09
C VAL A 85 -12.06 3.09 14.25
N GLN A 86 -13.00 4.00 14.45
CA GLN A 86 -13.03 4.93 15.57
C GLN A 86 -12.83 4.17 16.89
N ALA A 87 -11.97 4.69 17.77
CA ALA A 87 -11.48 3.98 18.94
C ALA A 87 -12.61 3.45 19.84
N GLU A 88 -13.64 4.26 20.06
CA GLU A 88 -14.79 3.97 20.92
C GLU A 88 -15.72 2.87 20.34
N LEU A 89 -15.59 2.61 19.05
CA LEU A 89 -16.42 1.64 18.31
C LEU A 89 -15.65 0.38 17.90
N ARG A 90 -14.39 0.29 18.23
CA ARG A 90 -13.55 -0.89 17.95
C ARG A 90 -14.14 -2.15 18.54
N SER A 91 -14.26 -2.94 19.02
CA SER A 91 -14.92 -4.13 19.61
C SER A 91 -16.35 -4.43 19.14
N ARG A 92 -16.99 -3.55 18.36
CA ARG A 92 -18.35 -3.73 17.86
C ARG A 92 -18.44 -4.49 16.52
N GLY A 93 -17.34 -5.05 16.04
CA GLY A 93 -17.30 -5.83 14.78
C GLY A 93 -17.28 -4.99 13.50
N ILE A 94 -17.32 -3.65 13.57
CA ILE A 94 -17.36 -2.76 12.40
C ILE A 94 -16.20 -3.04 11.43
N GLY A 95 -15.00 -3.21 11.95
CA GLY A 95 -13.83 -3.53 11.13
C GLY A 95 -13.98 -4.85 10.37
N VAL A 96 -14.59 -5.84 10.99
CA VAL A 96 -14.84 -7.15 10.36
C VAL A 96 -15.87 -7.02 9.22
N PHE A 97 -16.91 -6.24 9.42
CA PHE A 97 -17.90 -5.98 8.38
C PHE A 97 -17.29 -5.22 7.20
N LEU A 98 -16.49 -4.17 7.45
CA LEU A 98 -15.75 -3.47 6.41
C LEU A 98 -14.84 -4.42 5.62
N LEU A 99 -14.12 -5.30 6.32
CA LEU A 99 -13.24 -6.27 5.68
C LEU A 99 -14.02 -7.27 4.81
N ARG A 100 -15.19 -7.71 5.25
CA ARG A 100 -16.06 -8.60 4.47
C ARG A 100 -16.60 -7.95 3.21
N GLU A 101 -17.07 -6.72 3.30
CA GLU A 101 -17.54 -5.97 2.13
C GLU A 101 -16.41 -5.74 1.13
N ALA A 102 -15.23 -5.36 1.61
CA ALA A 102 -14.04 -5.22 0.77
C ALA A 102 -13.61 -6.55 0.13
N ALA A 103 -13.77 -7.68 0.83
CA ALA A 103 -13.42 -9.01 0.33
C ALA A 103 -14.41 -9.57 -0.69
N ALA A 104 -15.63 -9.06 -0.76
CA ALA A 104 -16.64 -9.52 -1.71
C ALA A 104 -16.20 -9.36 -3.18
N GLY A 105 -15.26 -8.45 -3.46
CA GLY A 105 -14.67 -8.20 -4.77
C GLY A 105 -13.51 -9.12 -5.17
N GLY A 106 -13.06 -10.05 -4.31
CA GLY A 106 -11.94 -10.92 -4.65
C GLY A 106 -11.01 -11.28 -3.50
N CYS A 107 -9.81 -11.73 -3.82
CA CYS A 107 -8.79 -12.10 -2.86
C CYS A 107 -8.16 -10.86 -2.23
N LEU A 108 -8.19 -10.77 -0.91
CA LEU A 108 -7.51 -9.71 -0.18
C LEU A 108 -6.16 -10.16 0.39
N LEU A 109 -5.24 -9.22 0.40
CA LEU A 109 -3.87 -9.38 0.85
C LEU A 109 -3.52 -8.26 1.82
N THR A 110 -2.56 -8.50 2.70
CA THR A 110 -1.95 -7.44 3.52
C THR A 110 -0.49 -7.72 3.77
N ILE A 111 0.28 -6.65 3.92
CA ILE A 111 1.67 -6.72 4.36
C ILE A 111 1.76 -5.97 5.67
N GLN A 112 2.11 -6.69 6.72
CA GLN A 112 2.15 -6.14 8.08
C GLN A 112 0.76 -5.63 8.52
N GLY A 113 0.71 -5.02 9.66
CA GLY A 113 -0.48 -4.43 10.26
C GLY A 113 -0.17 -4.11 11.71
N SER A 114 -1.07 -3.42 12.37
CA SER A 114 -0.98 -3.23 13.80
C SER A 114 -1.01 -4.58 14.53
N ALA A 115 -0.58 -4.60 15.80
CA ALA A 115 -0.68 -5.80 16.63
C ALA A 115 -2.13 -6.34 16.70
N GLU A 116 -3.13 -5.44 16.66
CA GLU A 116 -4.54 -5.80 16.60
C GLU A 116 -4.90 -6.48 15.28
N THR A 117 -4.44 -5.94 14.16
CA THR A 117 -4.64 -6.54 12.83
C THR A 117 -4.06 -7.96 12.80
N GLN A 118 -2.82 -8.12 13.26
CA GLN A 118 -2.15 -9.42 13.29
C GLN A 118 -2.85 -10.43 14.19
N ARG A 119 -3.50 -9.99 15.27
CA ARG A 119 -4.26 -10.86 16.17
C ARG A 119 -5.62 -11.26 15.60
N VAL A 120 -6.28 -10.36 14.88
CA VAL A 120 -7.65 -10.56 14.39
C VAL A 120 -7.68 -11.39 13.10
N LEU A 121 -6.77 -11.16 12.16
CA LEU A 121 -6.79 -11.82 10.85
C LEU A 121 -6.78 -13.35 10.92
N PRO A 122 -5.93 -14.01 11.74
CA PRO A 122 -5.97 -15.48 11.87
C PRO A 122 -7.33 -16.00 12.38
N GLN A 123 -8.00 -15.25 13.26
CA GLN A 123 -9.33 -15.62 13.76
C GLN A 123 -10.41 -15.55 12.69
N LEU A 124 -10.17 -14.76 11.64
CA LEU A 124 -11.02 -14.64 10.46
C LEU A 124 -10.63 -15.62 9.33
N GLY A 125 -9.77 -16.59 9.61
CA GLY A 125 -9.35 -17.61 8.64
C GLY A 125 -8.28 -17.14 7.66
N TRP A 126 -7.59 -16.03 7.94
CA TRP A 126 -6.49 -15.57 7.09
C TRP A 126 -5.24 -16.43 7.32
N SER A 127 -4.60 -16.79 6.20
CA SER A 127 -3.32 -17.48 6.21
C SER A 127 -2.17 -16.48 6.15
N SER A 128 -1.12 -16.71 6.92
CA SER A 128 0.12 -15.94 6.83
C SER A 128 1.12 -16.62 5.90
N GLY A 129 1.67 -15.87 4.94
CA GLY A 129 2.84 -16.31 4.17
C GLY A 129 4.10 -16.22 5.02
N HIS A 130 4.97 -17.22 4.91
CA HIS A 130 6.27 -17.21 5.56
C HIS A 130 7.34 -16.62 4.64
N GLY A 131 8.31 -15.90 5.21
CA GLY A 131 9.52 -15.48 4.51
C GLY A 131 9.51 -14.09 3.87
N LEU A 132 8.45 -13.28 4.04
CA LEU A 132 8.49 -11.89 3.60
C LEU A 132 9.44 -11.08 4.50
N GLN A 133 10.58 -10.71 3.96
CA GLN A 133 11.52 -9.81 4.62
C GLN A 133 11.36 -8.39 4.07
N ILE A 134 11.13 -7.42 4.95
CA ILE A 134 11.05 -6.02 4.59
C ILE A 134 12.34 -5.33 4.98
N TYR A 135 13.06 -4.87 3.97
CA TYR A 135 14.25 -4.07 4.14
C TYR A 135 13.89 -2.60 4.00
N LYS A 136 14.24 -1.79 4.99
CA LYS A 136 14.11 -0.33 4.93
C LYS A 136 15.48 0.28 4.78
N LEU A 137 15.71 0.97 3.68
CA LEU A 137 16.87 1.83 3.50
C LEU A 137 16.44 3.28 3.77
N ASN A 138 16.93 3.86 4.83
CA ASN A 138 16.69 5.27 5.12
C ASN A 138 17.72 6.09 4.33
N VAL A 139 17.30 6.70 3.23
CA VAL A 139 18.16 7.49 2.33
C VAL A 139 18.37 8.94 2.79
N ARG A 140 17.68 9.39 3.83
CA ARG A 140 17.79 10.75 4.39
C ARG A 140 17.85 10.71 5.91
N ALA A 141 18.63 11.62 6.50
CA ALA A 141 18.75 11.73 7.95
C ALA A 141 17.44 12.18 8.63
N ASP A 142 16.59 12.93 7.93
CA ASP A 142 15.26 13.36 8.39
C ASP A 142 14.25 12.21 8.47
N SER A 143 14.51 11.09 7.83
CA SER A 143 13.71 9.85 7.97
C SER A 143 13.81 9.23 9.38
N PHE A 144 14.80 9.60 10.16
CA PHE A 144 14.87 9.26 11.58
C PHE A 144 13.94 10.20 12.35
N LYS A 145 12.77 9.71 12.73
CA LYS A 145 11.73 10.50 13.44
C LYS A 145 12.31 11.35 14.54
N PRO A 146 12.02 12.65 14.56
CA PRO A 146 12.65 13.61 15.46
C PRO A 146 11.95 13.60 16.82
N LYS A 147 12.43 12.80 17.76
CA LYS A 147 12.36 13.16 19.18
C LYS A 147 13.73 13.66 19.67
N ARG A 148 14.58 14.10 18.76
CA ARG A 148 15.94 14.54 19.07
C ARG A 148 16.02 16.06 19.01
N ASN A 149 16.80 16.65 19.91
CA ASN A 149 17.09 18.06 19.85
C ASN A 149 17.89 18.39 18.57
N ARG A 150 17.97 19.67 18.21
CA ARG A 150 18.57 20.14 16.96
C ARG A 150 20.04 19.69 16.78
N LEU A 151 20.80 19.59 17.90
CA LEU A 151 22.21 19.15 17.91
C LEU A 151 22.35 17.66 17.55
N THR A 152 21.48 16.79 18.10
CA THR A 152 21.51 15.36 17.78
C THR A 152 21.06 15.07 16.36
N THR A 153 20.21 15.91 15.77
CA THR A 153 19.83 15.81 14.36
C THR A 153 20.98 16.18 13.45
N LEU A 154 21.71 17.29 13.76
CA LEU A 154 22.90 17.70 13.01
C LEU A 154 24.04 16.68 13.12
N ALA A 155 24.27 16.12 14.30
CA ALA A 155 25.27 15.06 14.48
C ALA A 155 24.91 13.78 13.72
N ALA A 156 23.62 13.39 13.71
CA ALA A 156 23.14 12.26 12.94
C ALA A 156 23.28 12.50 11.42
N GLU A 157 23.02 13.73 10.96
CA GLU A 157 23.19 14.11 9.56
C GLU A 157 24.66 14.14 9.12
N ALA A 158 25.55 14.64 9.96
CA ALA A 158 26.99 14.61 9.72
C ALA A 158 27.53 13.18 9.69
N ALA A 159 27.13 12.33 10.65
CA ALA A 159 27.48 10.92 10.67
C ALA A 159 26.92 10.16 9.45
N TRP A 160 25.69 10.47 9.04
CA TRP A 160 25.09 9.90 7.84
C TRP A 160 25.86 10.28 6.58
N ARG A 161 26.19 11.55 6.40
CA ARG A 161 27.01 12.02 5.28
C ARG A 161 28.38 11.38 5.25
N LEU A 162 29.03 11.21 6.40
CA LEU A 162 30.34 10.55 6.49
C LEU A 162 30.28 9.05 6.20
N TYR A 163 29.22 8.37 6.63
CA TYR A 163 29.09 6.92 6.48
C TYR A 163 28.55 6.48 5.13
N PHE A 164 27.63 7.26 4.55
CA PHE A 164 26.95 6.91 3.29
C PHE A 164 27.39 7.72 2.05
N HIS A 165 28.10 8.82 2.24
CA HIS A 165 28.61 9.61 1.12
C HIS A 165 29.62 8.85 0.21
N PRO A 166 30.39 7.87 0.68
CA PRO A 166 31.25 7.10 -0.21
C PRO A 166 30.57 5.90 -0.85
N VAL A 167 29.33 5.58 -0.50
CA VAL A 167 28.58 4.57 -1.25
C VAL A 167 28.12 5.20 -2.56
N HIS A 168 29.07 5.42 -3.47
CA HIS A 168 28.76 5.47 -4.88
C HIS A 168 28.08 4.14 -5.18
N ILE A 169 26.78 4.15 -5.35
CA ILE A 169 26.06 3.05 -6.00
C ILE A 169 26.57 3.10 -7.44
N SER A 170 27.78 2.56 -7.64
CA SER A 170 28.26 2.32 -8.98
C SER A 170 27.40 1.20 -9.52
N ALA A 171 26.63 1.50 -10.55
CA ALA A 171 25.89 0.48 -11.25
C ALA A 171 26.87 -0.66 -11.61
N PRO A 172 26.52 -1.93 -11.39
CA PRO A 172 27.33 -3.05 -11.84
C PRO A 172 27.69 -2.87 -13.32
N ARG A 173 28.84 -3.38 -13.76
CA ARG A 173 29.27 -3.28 -15.18
C ARG A 173 28.10 -3.71 -16.09
N GLY A 174 27.73 -2.85 -17.04
CA GLY A 174 26.62 -3.09 -17.96
C GLY A 174 25.26 -2.56 -17.48
N TRP A 175 25.19 -1.95 -16.31
CA TRP A 175 23.97 -1.28 -15.82
C TRP A 175 24.11 0.23 -15.97
N THR A 176 23.07 0.87 -16.45
CA THR A 176 22.94 2.33 -16.48
C THR A 176 21.81 2.74 -15.54
N LEU A 177 22.12 3.67 -14.62
CA LEU A 177 21.07 4.37 -13.87
C LEU A 177 20.49 5.40 -14.83
N SER A 178 19.21 5.32 -15.08
CA SER A 178 18.51 6.29 -15.90
C SER A 178 17.38 6.95 -15.10
N ASP A 179 17.16 8.19 -15.42
CA ASP A 179 16.01 8.95 -14.96
C ASP A 179 14.72 8.23 -15.38
N GLY A 180 13.79 8.00 -14.43
CA GLY A 180 12.61 7.16 -14.65
C GLY A 180 11.72 7.62 -15.81
N ASP A 181 11.69 8.93 -16.11
CA ASP A 181 10.82 9.49 -17.14
C ASP A 181 11.23 9.10 -18.58
N ALA A 182 12.51 8.85 -18.81
CA ALA A 182 13.02 8.55 -20.16
C ALA A 182 12.87 7.07 -20.59
N ASN A 183 12.48 6.15 -19.71
CA ASN A 183 12.59 4.71 -19.98
C ASN A 183 11.35 3.87 -19.65
N TRP A 184 10.18 4.48 -19.54
CA TRP A 184 8.92 3.75 -19.27
C TRP A 184 8.62 2.67 -20.33
N SER A 185 8.94 2.92 -21.61
CA SER A 185 8.74 1.93 -22.68
C SER A 185 9.65 0.70 -22.52
N ARG A 186 10.89 0.91 -22.04
CA ARG A 186 11.80 -0.20 -21.72
C ARG A 186 11.34 -0.99 -20.51
N LEU A 187 10.86 -0.29 -19.47
CA LEU A 187 10.29 -0.95 -18.30
C LEU A 187 9.06 -1.77 -18.68
N GLU A 188 8.19 -1.25 -19.53
CA GLU A 188 7.03 -1.98 -20.06
C GLU A 188 7.45 -3.27 -20.78
N THR A 189 8.46 -3.20 -21.64
CA THR A 189 9.02 -4.38 -22.32
C THR A 189 9.58 -5.40 -21.31
N VAL A 190 10.27 -4.95 -20.26
CA VAL A 190 10.79 -5.84 -19.21
C VAL A 190 9.65 -6.49 -18.43
N MET A 191 8.64 -5.72 -18.04
CA MET A 191 7.49 -6.23 -17.32
C MET A 191 6.70 -7.25 -18.16
N GLN A 192 6.48 -6.96 -19.44
CA GLN A 192 5.85 -7.91 -20.38
C GLN A 192 6.65 -9.21 -20.50
N ARG A 193 7.98 -9.12 -20.55
CA ARG A 193 8.84 -10.31 -20.56
C ARG A 193 8.77 -11.11 -19.26
N ILE A 194 8.71 -10.43 -18.12
CA ILE A 194 8.53 -11.09 -16.81
C ILE A 194 7.17 -11.82 -16.78
N GLU A 195 6.11 -11.17 -17.27
CA GLU A 195 4.78 -11.76 -17.32
C GLU A 195 4.67 -12.93 -18.31
N ALA A 196 5.35 -12.82 -19.46
CA ALA A 196 5.37 -13.86 -20.49
C ALA A 196 6.43 -14.95 -20.25
N GLY A 197 7.41 -14.70 -19.38
CA GLY A 197 8.54 -15.59 -19.12
C GLY A 197 8.14 -16.92 -18.48
N PRO A 198 9.05 -17.90 -18.49
CA PRO A 198 8.83 -19.16 -17.80
C PRO A 198 8.68 -18.89 -16.30
N ARG A 199 7.44 -19.09 -15.84
CA ARG A 199 7.12 -18.99 -14.43
C ARG A 199 7.75 -20.17 -13.72
N GLY A 200 8.58 -19.89 -12.69
CA GLY A 200 9.09 -20.92 -11.80
C GLY A 200 7.95 -21.59 -11.03
N THR A 201 8.29 -22.46 -10.11
CA THR A 201 7.36 -23.04 -9.14
C THR A 201 7.03 -21.99 -8.08
N GLY A 202 5.95 -21.25 -8.25
CA GLY A 202 5.50 -20.27 -7.27
C GLY A 202 4.62 -19.19 -7.86
N SER A 203 3.71 -18.68 -7.06
CA SER A 203 2.85 -17.55 -7.42
C SER A 203 3.59 -16.23 -7.19
N PHE A 204 3.36 -15.25 -8.03
CA PHE A 204 3.93 -13.91 -7.87
C PHE A 204 2.89 -12.81 -8.10
N PHE A 205 3.17 -11.66 -7.54
CA PHE A 205 2.36 -10.46 -7.75
C PHE A 205 2.95 -9.65 -8.89
N ALA A 206 2.19 -9.46 -9.96
CA ALA A 206 2.60 -8.52 -10.98
C ALA A 206 2.26 -7.09 -10.53
N ARG A 207 3.19 -6.19 -10.79
CA ARG A 207 2.93 -4.77 -10.80
C ARG A 207 2.99 -4.33 -12.25
N SER A 208 1.84 -4.00 -12.83
CA SER A 208 1.82 -3.49 -14.19
C SER A 208 2.61 -2.18 -14.28
N THR A 209 3.06 -1.84 -15.48
CA THR A 209 3.71 -0.55 -15.73
C THR A 209 2.81 0.62 -15.36
N LYS A 210 1.48 0.45 -15.48
CA LYS A 210 0.48 1.43 -15.04
C LYS A 210 0.54 1.64 -13.52
N CYS A 211 0.58 0.56 -12.74
CA CYS A 211 0.73 0.63 -11.28
C CYS A 211 2.03 1.30 -10.87
N LEU A 212 3.13 0.98 -11.54
CA LEU A 212 4.42 1.61 -11.25
C LEU A 212 4.39 3.11 -11.57
N ARG A 213 3.87 3.51 -12.73
CA ARG A 213 3.69 4.94 -13.06
C ARG A 213 2.86 5.67 -12.02
N TRP A 214 1.72 5.13 -11.67
CA TRP A 214 0.86 5.71 -10.65
C TRP A 214 1.57 5.90 -9.32
N HIS A 215 2.38 4.93 -8.87
CA HIS A 215 3.16 5.05 -7.63
C HIS A 215 4.24 6.14 -7.67
N PHE A 216 4.83 6.40 -8.83
CA PHE A 216 5.94 7.36 -8.96
C PHE A 216 5.50 8.75 -9.43
N GLN A 217 4.24 8.93 -9.80
CA GLN A 217 3.66 10.23 -10.21
C GLN A 217 2.87 10.92 -9.08
N ALA A 218 2.91 10.37 -7.86
CA ALA A 218 2.21 10.89 -6.68
C ALA A 218 2.92 12.10 -6.06
#